data_bbe1dced0fcf986570611bab7c020713
#
_entry.id   bbe1dced0fcf986570611bab7c020713
#
_cell.length_a   1.000
_cell.length_b   1.000
_cell.length_c   1.000
_cell.angle_alpha   90.00
_cell.angle_beta   90.00
_cell.angle_gamma   90.00
#
_symmetry.space_group_name_H-M   'P 1'
#
loop_
_entity.id
_entity.type
_entity.pdbx_description
1 polymer ?
#
loop_
_entity_poly.entity_id
_entity_poly.type
_entity_poly.pdbx_seq_one_letter_code
_entity_poly.pdbx_strand_id
1 'polypeptide(L)'
;EYGKTEMWYVVDCEPGASLYFGVNRALTKEEFKKRIEDNTLTDVLYKADVKKGDVFFIQSGTIHAIGAGILICEIQQNSNTTYRVYDYGRRGADGKLRELHIDKAIDVSKLTPSDTSDKQGKPEEIPGGTKCALASCPYFTTEKYVVDGEVEIDVTGDSFASLVVTEGSGKVVGSENEVEFKPTDSLFVPAGSGKIKI
;
A
#
# COMPACT_ATOMS: atom_id res chain seq x y z
N GLU A 1 -5.79 19.97 -4.55
CA GLU A 1 -4.77 18.93 -4.31
C GLU A 1 -5.37 17.55 -4.51
N TYR A 2 -4.62 16.64 -5.13
CA TYR A 2 -5.04 15.26 -5.30
C TYR A 2 -4.79 14.50 -4.00
N GLY A 3 -5.76 13.64 -3.62
CA GLY A 3 -5.58 12.73 -2.49
C GLY A 3 -4.48 11.70 -2.76
N LYS A 4 -4.16 10.89 -1.76
CA LYS A 4 -3.21 9.78 -1.86
C LYS A 4 -3.97 8.47 -1.61
N THR A 5 -4.42 7.85 -2.70
CA THR A 5 -4.97 6.48 -2.66
C THR A 5 -3.83 5.50 -2.86
N GLU A 6 -3.78 4.48 -2.02
CA GLU A 6 -2.68 3.53 -1.96
C GLU A 6 -3.15 2.11 -1.61
N MET A 7 -2.28 1.17 -1.83
CA MET A 7 -2.45 -0.22 -1.43
C MET A 7 -1.18 -0.68 -0.72
N TRP A 8 -1.34 -1.34 0.41
CA TRP A 8 -0.26 -2.01 1.13
C TRP A 8 -0.40 -3.52 1.00
N TYR A 9 0.67 -4.17 0.59
CA TYR A 9 0.84 -5.61 0.64
C TYR A 9 1.83 -5.96 1.74
N VAL A 10 1.42 -6.80 2.69
CA VAL A 10 2.31 -7.25 3.78
C VAL A 10 3.25 -8.33 3.23
N VAL A 11 4.49 -7.93 2.97
CA VAL A 11 5.54 -8.83 2.47
C VAL A 11 5.99 -9.79 3.54
N ASP A 12 6.17 -9.27 4.78
CA ASP A 12 6.52 -10.05 5.95
C ASP A 12 6.13 -9.30 7.23
N CYS A 13 5.95 -10.01 8.35
CA CYS A 13 5.70 -9.38 9.64
C CYS A 13 6.09 -10.28 10.81
N GLU A 14 6.41 -9.65 11.93
CA GLU A 14 6.63 -10.33 13.20
C GLU A 14 5.32 -10.84 13.81
N PRO A 15 5.33 -11.92 14.59
CA PRO A 15 4.14 -12.37 15.31
C PRO A 15 3.55 -11.29 16.22
N GLY A 16 2.23 -11.06 16.10
CA GLY A 16 1.51 -10.03 16.85
C GLY A 16 1.67 -8.59 16.30
N ALA A 17 2.29 -8.43 15.15
CA ALA A 17 2.36 -7.13 14.47
C ALA A 17 0.96 -6.64 14.09
N SER A 18 0.78 -5.34 14.12
CA SER A 18 -0.50 -4.70 13.84
C SER A 18 -0.30 -3.30 13.25
N LEU A 19 -1.30 -2.83 12.54
CA LEU A 19 -1.33 -1.48 11.97
C LEU A 19 -2.65 -0.78 12.32
N TYR A 20 -2.71 0.53 12.15
CA TYR A 20 -3.96 1.28 12.23
C TYR A 20 -4.57 1.48 10.84
N PHE A 21 -5.88 1.25 10.71
CA PHE A 21 -6.61 1.31 9.45
C PHE A 21 -8.02 1.89 9.62
N GLY A 22 -8.13 3.21 9.53
CA GLY A 22 -9.38 3.93 9.75
C GLY A 22 -9.77 4.04 11.21
N VAL A 23 -11.03 4.35 11.45
CA VAL A 23 -11.62 4.48 12.79
C VAL A 23 -12.43 3.22 13.15
N ASN A 24 -12.52 2.90 14.44
CA ASN A 24 -13.24 1.73 14.94
C ASN A 24 -14.76 1.97 15.12
N ARG A 25 -15.21 3.20 15.05
CA ARG A 25 -16.60 3.65 15.06
C ARG A 25 -16.74 5.01 14.36
N ALA A 26 -17.97 5.42 14.06
CA ALA A 26 -18.19 6.75 13.52
C ALA A 26 -17.83 7.83 14.55
N LEU A 27 -17.18 8.89 14.08
CA LEU A 27 -16.78 10.06 14.86
C LEU A 27 -17.40 11.34 14.26
N THR A 28 -17.63 12.34 15.09
CA THR A 28 -17.85 13.71 14.61
C THR A 28 -16.50 14.43 14.39
N LYS A 29 -16.50 15.50 13.61
CA LYS A 29 -15.30 16.32 13.40
C LYS A 29 -14.78 16.91 14.73
N GLU A 30 -15.69 17.31 15.61
CA GLU A 30 -15.37 17.88 16.93
C GLU A 30 -14.73 16.83 17.83
N GLU A 31 -15.28 15.60 17.85
CA GLU A 31 -14.68 14.51 18.61
C GLU A 31 -13.30 14.15 18.05
N PHE A 32 -13.17 14.06 16.73
CA PHE A 32 -11.90 13.75 16.08
C PHE A 32 -10.83 14.80 16.45
N LYS A 33 -11.16 16.09 16.36
CA LYS A 33 -10.27 17.17 16.76
C LYS A 33 -9.86 17.03 18.22
N LYS A 34 -10.83 16.84 19.12
CA LYS A 34 -10.56 16.67 20.55
C LYS A 34 -9.64 15.50 20.84
N ARG A 35 -9.83 14.35 20.17
CA ARG A 35 -8.97 13.16 20.32
C ARG A 35 -7.51 13.42 19.89
N ILE A 36 -7.30 14.25 18.87
CA ILE A 36 -5.96 14.67 18.45
C ILE A 36 -5.35 15.58 19.53
N GLU A 37 -6.09 16.60 19.99
CA GLU A 37 -5.63 17.57 20.99
C GLU A 37 -5.32 16.92 22.34
N ASP A 38 -6.15 15.98 22.79
CA ASP A 38 -5.99 15.24 24.04
C ASP A 38 -4.97 14.08 23.92
N ASN A 39 -4.37 13.86 22.73
CA ASN A 39 -3.46 12.75 22.46
C ASN A 39 -4.06 11.35 22.73
N THR A 40 -5.37 11.20 22.49
CA THR A 40 -6.15 9.97 22.67
C THR A 40 -6.70 9.40 21.35
N LEU A 41 -6.15 9.82 20.22
CA LEU A 41 -6.63 9.42 18.91
C LEU A 41 -6.60 7.90 18.70
N THR A 42 -5.58 7.24 19.23
CA THR A 42 -5.40 5.79 19.09
C THR A 42 -6.54 4.97 19.71
N ASP A 43 -7.30 5.50 20.69
CA ASP A 43 -8.42 4.80 21.32
C ASP A 43 -9.61 4.59 20.37
N VAL A 44 -9.68 5.43 19.33
CA VAL A 44 -10.77 5.42 18.35
C VAL A 44 -10.33 4.97 16.95
N LEU A 45 -9.07 4.56 16.79
CA LEU A 45 -8.56 3.95 15.57
C LEU A 45 -8.82 2.43 15.58
N TYR A 46 -9.07 1.88 14.40
CA TYR A 46 -9.13 0.43 14.23
C TYR A 46 -7.71 -0.12 14.14
N LYS A 47 -7.37 -0.99 15.07
CA LYS A 47 -6.10 -1.70 15.11
C LYS A 47 -6.29 -3.06 14.46
N ALA A 48 -5.68 -3.26 13.29
CA ALA A 48 -5.74 -4.51 12.55
C ALA A 48 -4.50 -5.35 12.85
N ASP A 49 -4.70 -6.58 13.30
CA ASP A 49 -3.63 -7.58 13.33
C ASP A 49 -3.30 -7.96 11.89
N VAL A 50 -2.02 -8.20 11.61
CA VAL A 50 -1.54 -8.47 10.25
C VAL A 50 -0.79 -9.78 10.17
N LYS A 51 -0.84 -10.37 8.98
CA LYS A 51 -0.03 -11.52 8.59
C LYS A 51 0.53 -11.32 7.19
N LYS A 52 1.60 -12.04 6.87
CA LYS A 52 2.16 -12.09 5.51
C LYS A 52 1.06 -12.40 4.48
N GLY A 53 1.03 -11.61 3.43
CA GLY A 53 0.07 -11.73 2.33
C GLY A 53 -1.19 -10.88 2.47
N ASP A 54 -1.42 -10.22 3.61
CA ASP A 54 -2.56 -9.32 3.77
C ASP A 54 -2.44 -8.10 2.85
N VAL A 55 -3.59 -7.63 2.38
CA VAL A 55 -3.70 -6.44 1.53
C VAL A 55 -4.62 -5.42 2.16
N PHE A 56 -4.18 -4.19 2.23
CA PHE A 56 -4.97 -3.05 2.68
C PHE A 56 -5.12 -2.04 1.54
N PHE A 57 -6.35 -1.85 1.07
CA PHE A 57 -6.65 -0.80 0.10
C PHE A 57 -7.06 0.48 0.82
N ILE A 58 -6.19 1.47 0.78
CA ILE A 58 -6.27 2.70 1.56
C ILE A 58 -6.75 3.83 0.65
N GLN A 59 -8.03 4.10 0.69
CA GLN A 59 -8.58 5.24 -0.02
C GLN A 59 -8.13 6.55 0.64
N SER A 60 -7.90 7.57 -0.18
CA SER A 60 -7.64 8.94 0.28
C SER A 60 -8.59 9.37 1.41
N GLY A 61 -8.05 9.98 2.45
CA GLY A 61 -8.77 10.38 3.67
C GLY A 61 -8.88 9.30 4.75
N THR A 62 -8.48 8.07 4.49
CA THR A 62 -8.41 7.02 5.52
C THR A 62 -7.21 7.25 6.42
N ILE A 63 -7.43 7.32 7.73
CA ILE A 63 -6.35 7.42 8.72
C ILE A 63 -5.66 6.07 8.82
N HIS A 64 -4.35 6.06 8.69
CA HIS A 64 -3.58 4.81 8.71
C HIS A 64 -2.17 5.03 9.25
N ALA A 65 -1.61 3.99 9.84
CA ALA A 65 -0.21 3.98 10.29
C ALA A 65 0.32 2.56 10.41
N ILE A 66 1.55 2.35 9.93
CA ILE A 66 2.24 1.08 10.04
C ILE A 66 2.76 0.92 11.46
N GLY A 67 2.52 -0.26 12.06
CA GLY A 67 3.11 -0.64 13.34
C GLY A 67 4.53 -1.18 13.21
N ALA A 68 5.13 -1.53 14.34
CA ALA A 68 6.45 -2.17 14.36
C ALA A 68 6.40 -3.60 13.79
N GLY A 69 7.54 -4.07 13.28
CA GLY A 69 7.71 -5.45 12.83
C GLY A 69 6.96 -5.79 11.54
N ILE A 70 6.68 -4.82 10.66
CA ILE A 70 5.97 -5.04 9.40
C ILE A 70 6.83 -4.56 8.24
N LEU A 71 7.00 -5.41 7.25
CA LEU A 71 7.56 -5.07 5.95
C LEU A 71 6.43 -5.01 4.93
N ILE A 72 6.23 -3.85 4.31
CA ILE A 72 5.19 -3.66 3.29
C ILE A 72 5.78 -3.32 1.92
N CYS A 73 5.04 -3.69 0.88
CA CYS A 73 5.15 -3.11 -0.44
C CYS A 73 3.97 -2.14 -0.62
N GLU A 74 4.28 -0.85 -0.75
CA GLU A 74 3.28 0.20 -0.96
C GLU A 74 3.22 0.58 -2.44
N ILE A 75 2.03 0.52 -3.01
CA ILE A 75 1.71 1.05 -4.34
C ILE A 75 0.72 2.19 -4.17
N GLN A 76 1.01 3.35 -4.74
CA GLN A 76 0.19 4.55 -4.57
C GLN A 76 0.02 5.33 -5.88
N GLN A 77 -1.04 6.13 -5.96
CA GLN A 77 -1.11 7.16 -6.98
C GLN A 77 0.03 8.19 -6.81
N ASN A 78 0.40 8.87 -7.90
CA ASN A 78 1.44 9.89 -7.87
C ASN A 78 0.99 11.13 -7.07
N SER A 79 1.09 11.02 -5.75
CA SER A 79 0.80 12.10 -4.79
C SER A 79 1.73 12.00 -3.60
N ASN A 80 2.24 13.13 -3.12
CA ASN A 80 3.03 13.25 -1.91
C ASN A 80 2.25 13.91 -0.76
N THR A 81 0.93 14.07 -0.91
CA THR A 81 0.08 14.71 0.09
C THR A 81 -0.07 13.82 1.32
N THR A 82 0.45 14.29 2.44
CA THR A 82 0.31 13.63 3.74
C THR A 82 -0.13 14.64 4.79
N TYR A 83 -1.28 14.42 5.41
CA TYR A 83 -1.74 15.21 6.57
C TYR A 83 -1.53 14.40 7.84
N ARG A 84 -0.49 14.79 8.59
CA ARG A 84 -0.13 14.13 9.84
C ARG A 84 -1.04 14.60 10.96
N VAL A 85 -1.73 13.64 11.61
CA VAL A 85 -2.66 13.91 12.73
C VAL A 85 -2.14 13.41 14.07
N TYR A 86 -1.18 12.50 14.05
CA TYR A 86 -0.57 11.91 15.23
C TYR A 86 0.85 11.44 14.92
N ASP A 87 1.78 11.61 15.83
CA ASP A 87 3.18 11.26 15.59
C ASP A 87 3.90 10.68 16.83
N TYR A 88 3.16 10.14 17.78
CA TYR A 88 3.72 9.51 18.99
C TYR A 88 4.67 10.43 19.80
N GLY A 89 4.57 11.75 19.63
CA GLY A 89 5.49 12.71 20.25
C GLY A 89 6.93 12.64 19.74
N ARG A 90 7.17 12.02 18.57
CA ARG A 90 8.51 11.89 18.00
C ARG A 90 9.09 13.27 17.66
N ARG A 91 10.41 13.38 17.90
CA ARG A 91 11.18 14.59 17.55
C ARG A 91 12.01 14.33 16.31
N GLY A 92 12.09 15.32 15.45
CA GLY A 92 12.97 15.32 14.30
C GLY A 92 14.45 15.43 14.70
N ALA A 93 15.34 15.40 13.71
CA ALA A 93 16.78 15.57 13.92
C ALA A 93 17.15 16.92 14.55
N ASP A 94 16.30 17.93 14.38
CA ASP A 94 16.40 19.26 15.00
C ASP A 94 15.87 19.34 16.45
N GLY A 95 15.44 18.21 17.02
CA GLY A 95 14.88 18.11 18.36
C GLY A 95 13.44 18.60 18.50
N LYS A 96 12.80 19.10 17.43
CA LYS A 96 11.43 19.61 17.45
C LYS A 96 10.42 18.51 17.15
N LEU A 97 9.19 18.66 17.65
CA LEU A 97 8.06 17.84 17.24
C LEU A 97 7.77 18.07 15.75
N ARG A 98 7.38 17.02 15.05
CA ARG A 98 6.94 17.15 13.66
C ARG A 98 5.60 17.88 13.61
N GLU A 99 5.43 18.71 12.58
CA GLU A 99 4.19 19.47 12.37
C GLU A 99 2.99 18.52 12.17
N LEU A 100 1.88 18.85 12.82
CA LEU A 100 0.58 18.22 12.62
C LEU A 100 -0.29 19.13 11.74
N HIS A 101 -1.07 18.50 10.85
CA HIS A 101 -1.92 19.20 9.88
C HIS A 101 -3.40 19.07 10.27
N ILE A 102 -3.75 19.42 11.51
CA ILE A 102 -5.02 19.08 12.17
C ILE A 102 -6.22 19.61 11.38
N ASP A 103 -6.26 20.90 11.07
CA ASP A 103 -7.41 21.51 10.41
C ASP A 103 -7.66 20.90 9.01
N LYS A 104 -6.58 20.74 8.22
CA LYS A 104 -6.68 20.09 6.88
C LYS A 104 -7.13 18.63 6.99
N ALA A 105 -6.63 17.92 7.98
CA ALA A 105 -7.01 16.54 8.19
C ALA A 105 -8.49 16.40 8.59
N ILE A 106 -9.01 17.29 9.44
CA ILE A 106 -10.43 17.30 9.83
C ILE A 106 -11.35 17.45 8.61
N ASP A 107 -10.92 18.22 7.61
CA ASP A 107 -11.73 18.46 6.43
C ASP A 107 -11.79 17.26 5.46
N VAL A 108 -10.73 16.46 5.40
CA VAL A 108 -10.60 15.39 4.41
C VAL A 108 -10.70 13.98 4.96
N SER A 109 -10.63 13.81 6.30
CA SER A 109 -10.61 12.48 6.91
C SER A 109 -11.96 11.78 6.84
N LYS A 110 -11.92 10.50 6.54
CA LYS A 110 -13.06 9.59 6.64
C LYS A 110 -13.25 9.21 8.11
N LEU A 111 -14.34 9.68 8.70
CA LEU A 111 -14.66 9.50 10.12
C LEU A 111 -15.71 8.41 10.36
N THR A 112 -15.85 7.49 9.42
CA THR A 112 -16.66 6.27 9.54
C THR A 112 -15.76 5.06 9.39
N PRO A 113 -16.09 3.91 10.01
CA PRO A 113 -15.28 2.70 9.89
C PRO A 113 -14.97 2.36 8.44
N SER A 114 -13.72 1.99 8.19
CA SER A 114 -13.28 1.49 6.89
C SER A 114 -13.79 0.07 6.68
N ASP A 115 -14.04 -0.28 5.42
CA ASP A 115 -14.30 -1.67 5.06
C ASP A 115 -13.00 -2.47 5.18
N THR A 116 -12.99 -3.37 6.15
CA THR A 116 -11.85 -4.25 6.46
C THR A 116 -11.94 -5.61 5.79
N SER A 117 -12.95 -5.82 4.93
CA SER A 117 -13.07 -7.07 4.18
C SER A 117 -11.89 -7.26 3.24
N ASP A 118 -11.40 -8.48 3.16
CA ASP A 118 -10.40 -8.86 2.17
C ASP A 118 -11.02 -8.76 0.77
N LYS A 119 -10.47 -7.89 -0.06
CA LYS A 119 -10.92 -7.65 -1.44
C LYS A 119 -9.99 -8.24 -2.48
N GLN A 120 -9.00 -9.01 -2.04
CA GLN A 120 -8.12 -9.71 -2.97
C GLN A 120 -8.93 -10.67 -3.84
N GLY A 121 -8.54 -10.77 -5.10
CA GLY A 121 -8.99 -11.84 -5.99
C GLY A 121 -8.54 -13.21 -5.46
N LYS A 122 -9.11 -14.26 -6.00
CA LYS A 122 -8.57 -15.60 -5.78
C LYS A 122 -7.38 -15.81 -6.72
N PRO A 123 -6.35 -16.55 -6.27
CA PRO A 123 -5.30 -16.97 -7.17
C PRO A 123 -5.87 -17.79 -8.33
N GLU A 124 -5.43 -17.47 -9.54
CA GLU A 124 -5.78 -18.14 -10.78
C GLU A 124 -4.54 -18.85 -11.32
N GLU A 125 -4.70 -20.10 -11.75
CA GLU A 125 -3.63 -20.84 -12.44
C GLU A 125 -3.42 -20.25 -13.83
N ILE A 126 -2.17 -19.96 -14.16
CA ILE A 126 -1.73 -19.52 -15.48
C ILE A 126 -0.52 -20.34 -15.94
N PRO A 127 -0.19 -20.36 -17.24
CA PRO A 127 1.05 -20.99 -17.68
C PRO A 127 2.27 -20.44 -16.93
N GLY A 128 3.01 -21.32 -16.26
CA GLY A 128 4.22 -20.98 -15.52
C GLY A 128 4.01 -20.42 -14.12
N GLY A 129 2.80 -20.47 -13.54
CA GLY A 129 2.58 -20.02 -12.18
C GLY A 129 1.14 -19.67 -11.83
N THR A 130 0.98 -18.74 -10.90
CA THR A 130 -0.35 -18.22 -10.53
C THR A 130 -0.36 -16.68 -10.57
N LYS A 131 -1.55 -16.14 -10.78
CA LYS A 131 -1.83 -14.71 -10.78
C LYS A 131 -2.95 -14.40 -9.79
N CYS A 132 -2.87 -13.28 -9.10
CA CYS A 132 -3.90 -12.81 -8.17
C CYS A 132 -4.05 -11.29 -8.26
N ALA A 133 -5.26 -10.79 -8.49
CA ALA A 133 -5.55 -9.36 -8.39
C ALA A 133 -5.53 -8.93 -6.92
N LEU A 134 -4.72 -7.93 -6.57
CA LEU A 134 -4.63 -7.41 -5.21
C LEU A 134 -5.49 -6.16 -5.02
N ALA A 135 -5.44 -5.21 -5.95
CA ALA A 135 -6.23 -3.99 -5.92
C ALA A 135 -6.36 -3.38 -7.31
N SER A 136 -7.48 -2.69 -7.56
CA SER A 136 -7.68 -1.91 -8.78
C SER A 136 -8.46 -0.64 -8.46
N CYS A 137 -8.02 0.48 -9.04
CA CYS A 137 -8.67 1.77 -8.95
C CYS A 137 -8.34 2.62 -10.21
N PRO A 138 -8.91 3.82 -10.37
CA PRO A 138 -8.60 4.67 -11.53
C PRO A 138 -7.13 5.08 -11.66
N TYR A 139 -6.30 4.87 -10.65
CA TYR A 139 -4.91 5.34 -10.62
C TYR A 139 -3.89 4.22 -10.84
N PHE A 140 -4.23 2.98 -10.43
CA PHE A 140 -3.36 1.81 -10.60
C PHE A 140 -4.16 0.52 -10.52
N THR A 141 -3.62 -0.54 -11.12
CA THR A 141 -4.01 -1.93 -10.89
C THR A 141 -2.80 -2.69 -10.42
N THR A 142 -2.95 -3.47 -9.36
CA THR A 142 -1.88 -4.27 -8.78
C THR A 142 -2.25 -5.74 -8.80
N GLU A 143 -1.35 -6.54 -9.34
CA GLU A 143 -1.47 -7.99 -9.44
C GLU A 143 -0.23 -8.64 -8.81
N LYS A 144 -0.43 -9.77 -8.16
CA LYS A 144 0.65 -10.62 -7.67
C LYS A 144 0.80 -11.83 -8.57
N TYR A 145 2.02 -12.09 -8.98
CA TYR A 145 2.41 -13.30 -9.69
C TYR A 145 3.29 -14.17 -8.79
N VAL A 146 3.04 -15.47 -8.78
CA VAL A 146 3.96 -16.48 -8.25
C VAL A 146 4.43 -17.29 -9.44
N VAL A 147 5.70 -17.11 -9.79
CA VAL A 147 6.29 -17.71 -11.01
C VAL A 147 7.01 -19.01 -10.64
N ASP A 148 6.61 -20.10 -11.28
CA ASP A 148 7.23 -21.42 -11.17
C ASP A 148 7.49 -21.93 -12.61
N GLY A 149 8.50 -21.33 -13.25
CA GLY A 149 8.84 -21.56 -14.65
C GLY A 149 8.93 -20.26 -15.42
N GLU A 150 8.06 -20.05 -16.39
CA GLU A 150 8.03 -18.85 -17.24
C GLU A 150 6.60 -18.30 -17.36
N VAL A 151 6.39 -17.05 -17.00
CA VAL A 151 5.12 -16.32 -17.16
C VAL A 151 5.27 -15.22 -18.20
N GLU A 152 4.31 -15.13 -19.13
CA GLU A 152 4.25 -14.05 -20.11
C GLU A 152 3.28 -12.95 -19.64
N ILE A 153 3.73 -11.69 -19.72
CA ILE A 153 2.92 -10.50 -19.44
C ILE A 153 2.94 -9.60 -20.68
N ASP A 154 1.78 -9.15 -21.13
CA ASP A 154 1.66 -8.20 -22.24
C ASP A 154 1.57 -6.76 -21.70
N VAL A 155 2.60 -5.95 -21.95
CA VAL A 155 2.66 -4.54 -21.59
C VAL A 155 2.23 -3.70 -22.80
N THR A 156 0.92 -3.44 -22.86
CA THR A 156 0.28 -2.72 -23.97
C THR A 156 0.73 -1.26 -24.06
N GLY A 157 0.25 -0.56 -25.09
CA GLY A 157 0.50 0.88 -25.26
C GLY A 157 -0.25 1.78 -24.26
N ASP A 158 -1.20 1.23 -23.50
CA ASP A 158 -2.07 2.02 -22.62
C ASP A 158 -1.35 2.51 -21.35
N SER A 159 -0.45 1.69 -20.80
CA SER A 159 0.31 2.02 -19.59
C SER A 159 1.61 1.22 -19.48
N PHE A 160 2.52 1.72 -18.68
CA PHE A 160 3.71 0.99 -18.24
C PHE A 160 3.37 -0.08 -17.20
N ALA A 161 4.29 -1.03 -16.99
CA ALA A 161 4.27 -1.91 -15.84
C ALA A 161 5.46 -1.63 -14.91
N SER A 162 5.22 -1.67 -13.60
CA SER A 162 6.25 -1.63 -12.58
C SER A 162 6.27 -2.98 -11.86
N LEU A 163 7.39 -3.68 -11.90
CA LEU A 163 7.56 -4.98 -11.27
C LEU A 163 8.34 -4.79 -9.98
N VAL A 164 7.76 -5.21 -8.85
CA VAL A 164 8.43 -5.22 -7.55
C VAL A 164 8.65 -6.66 -7.14
N VAL A 165 9.91 -7.04 -6.96
CA VAL A 165 10.29 -8.41 -6.59
C VAL A 165 10.28 -8.54 -5.07
N THR A 166 9.35 -9.32 -4.54
CA THR A 166 9.25 -9.56 -3.09
C THR A 166 10.02 -10.80 -2.65
N GLU A 167 10.10 -11.82 -3.52
CA GLU A 167 10.79 -13.09 -3.25
C GLU A 167 11.37 -13.67 -4.54
N GLY A 168 12.37 -14.55 -4.41
CA GLY A 168 12.94 -15.26 -5.53
C GLY A 168 13.89 -14.42 -6.38
N SER A 169 14.44 -15.04 -7.42
CA SER A 169 15.32 -14.40 -8.40
C SER A 169 15.09 -15.00 -9.77
N GLY A 170 15.38 -14.24 -10.81
CA GLY A 170 15.17 -14.65 -12.18
C GLY A 170 15.58 -13.58 -13.17
N LYS A 171 14.92 -13.57 -14.32
CA LYS A 171 15.12 -12.57 -15.38
C LYS A 171 13.80 -12.06 -15.90
N VAL A 172 13.77 -10.82 -16.32
CA VAL A 172 12.76 -10.28 -17.24
C VAL A 172 13.38 -10.25 -18.63
N VAL A 173 12.72 -10.89 -19.57
CA VAL A 173 13.17 -10.96 -20.97
C VAL A 173 12.17 -10.20 -21.83
N GLY A 174 12.62 -9.13 -22.45
CA GLY A 174 11.90 -8.37 -23.47
C GLY A 174 12.33 -8.74 -24.87
N SER A 175 11.86 -8.00 -25.88
CA SER A 175 12.22 -8.23 -27.29
C SER A 175 13.67 -7.92 -27.62
N GLU A 176 14.30 -6.99 -26.91
CA GLU A 176 15.64 -6.43 -27.23
C GLU A 176 16.66 -6.64 -26.10
N ASN A 177 16.21 -6.95 -24.88
CA ASN A 177 17.07 -7.05 -23.72
C ASN A 177 16.57 -8.06 -22.69
N GLU A 178 17.45 -8.41 -21.77
CA GLU A 178 17.10 -9.15 -20.55
C GLU A 178 17.69 -8.45 -19.34
N VAL A 179 17.00 -8.53 -18.20
CA VAL A 179 17.43 -7.96 -16.93
C VAL A 179 17.26 -8.97 -15.82
N GLU A 180 18.34 -9.31 -15.13
CA GLU A 180 18.29 -10.14 -13.92
C GLU A 180 17.65 -9.37 -12.75
N PHE A 181 16.96 -10.08 -11.88
CA PHE A 181 16.38 -9.53 -10.67
C PHE A 181 16.56 -10.43 -9.45
N LYS A 182 16.46 -9.82 -8.28
CA LYS A 182 16.50 -10.44 -6.96
C LYS A 182 15.49 -9.76 -6.03
N PRO A 183 15.25 -10.28 -4.82
CA PRO A 183 14.35 -9.64 -3.85
C PRO A 183 14.72 -8.17 -3.60
N THR A 184 13.72 -7.32 -3.48
CA THR A 184 13.77 -5.86 -3.34
C THR A 184 14.07 -5.06 -4.62
N ASP A 185 14.34 -5.71 -5.74
CA ASP A 185 14.47 -5.00 -7.00
C ASP A 185 13.11 -4.47 -7.48
N SER A 186 13.17 -3.32 -8.12
CA SER A 186 12.04 -2.70 -8.81
C SER A 186 12.43 -2.43 -10.26
N LEU A 187 11.64 -2.97 -11.19
CA LEU A 187 11.90 -2.88 -12.61
C LEU A 187 10.78 -2.09 -13.28
N PHE A 188 11.15 -1.17 -14.15
CA PHE A 188 10.21 -0.39 -14.96
C PHE A 188 10.17 -0.94 -16.38
N VAL A 189 8.97 -1.29 -16.84
CA VAL A 189 8.72 -1.74 -18.21
C VAL A 189 7.87 -0.69 -18.91
N PRO A 190 8.40 0.03 -19.91
CA PRO A 190 7.69 1.08 -20.62
C PRO A 190 6.40 0.60 -21.28
N ALA A 191 5.42 1.51 -21.43
CA ALA A 191 4.23 1.24 -22.22
C ALA A 191 4.60 0.88 -23.66
N GLY A 192 3.91 -0.11 -24.23
CA GLY A 192 4.16 -0.58 -25.59
C GLY A 192 5.37 -1.49 -25.73
N SER A 193 5.96 -1.98 -24.62
CA SER A 193 7.04 -2.99 -24.70
C SER A 193 6.56 -4.33 -25.26
N GLY A 194 5.25 -4.54 -25.37
CA GLY A 194 4.68 -5.80 -25.81
C GLY A 194 4.89 -6.93 -24.79
N LYS A 195 5.06 -8.14 -25.29
CA LYS A 195 5.20 -9.32 -24.45
C LYS A 195 6.58 -9.39 -23.80
N ILE A 196 6.57 -9.49 -22.48
CA ILE A 196 7.75 -9.81 -21.67
C ILE A 196 7.57 -11.17 -21.00
N LYS A 197 8.68 -11.82 -20.68
CA LYS A 197 8.71 -13.08 -19.95
C LYS A 197 9.45 -12.90 -18.63
N ILE A 198 8.93 -13.54 -17.61
CA ILE A 198 9.52 -13.56 -16.28
C ILE A 198 9.84 -15.00 -15.93
#